data_8021eca7e2d36f061d49d2f6927893d5
#
_entry.id   8021eca7e2d36f061d49d2f6927893d5
#
_cell.length_a   1.000
_cell.length_b   1.000
_cell.length_c   1.000
_cell.angle_alpha   90.00
_cell.angle_beta   90.00
_cell.angle_gamma   90.00
#
_symmetry.space_group_name_H-M   'P 1'
#
loop_
_entity.id
_entity.type
_entity.pdbx_description
1 polymer ?
#
loop_
_entity_poly.entity_id
_entity_poly.type
_entity_poly.pdbx_seq_one_letter_code
_entity_poly.pdbx_strand_id
1 'polypeptide(L)'
;MSTASPRVNVKRADAVRNVERILDAAIACLAQRHNATMADIAKEAGLGRVTLYGHFASRPELIDAVVARVIERGEQTLAEVNTEGDAREALARVIESSWQLVNQSRSVIDATAEELSPERIRQLHDSPAARVGSLIERGRREGLFRTDMPTSWQLAVLHQVLHGAAAEIAFGRLESVDAPRVITTTVFTLLDAR
;
A
#
# COMPACT_ATOMS: atom_id res chain seq x y z
N MET A 1 -38.46 -17.71 2.76
CA MET A 1 -37.74 -16.53 3.30
C MET A 1 -37.08 -16.95 4.61
N SER A 2 -35.78 -17.24 4.57
CA SER A 2 -35.02 -17.73 5.74
C SER A 2 -34.48 -16.56 6.54
N THR A 3 -35.07 -16.28 7.69
CA THR A 3 -34.58 -15.24 8.62
C THR A 3 -33.40 -15.81 9.41
N ALA A 4 -32.19 -15.36 9.11
CA ALA A 4 -31.00 -15.69 9.89
C ALA A 4 -31.17 -15.27 11.37
N SER A 5 -30.92 -16.18 12.30
CA SER A 5 -31.13 -15.98 13.75
C SER A 5 -30.27 -14.79 14.26
N PRO A 6 -30.79 -13.90 15.13
CA PRO A 6 -30.08 -12.70 15.64
C PRO A 6 -28.73 -13.02 16.30
N ARG A 7 -28.57 -14.19 16.91
CA ARG A 7 -27.32 -14.66 17.56
C ARG A 7 -26.19 -14.92 16.55
N VAL A 8 -26.50 -15.34 15.32
CA VAL A 8 -25.50 -15.57 14.25
C VAL A 8 -24.98 -14.24 13.73
N ASN A 9 -25.83 -13.22 13.65
CA ASN A 9 -25.44 -11.89 13.18
C ASN A 9 -24.53 -11.16 14.20
N VAL A 10 -24.78 -11.31 15.49
CA VAL A 10 -23.94 -10.74 16.56
C VAL A 10 -22.53 -11.38 16.54
N LYS A 11 -22.43 -12.72 16.46
CA LYS A 11 -21.14 -13.42 16.39
C LYS A 11 -20.33 -13.03 15.15
N ARG A 12 -20.97 -12.82 14.00
CA ARG A 12 -20.28 -12.33 12.78
C ARG A 12 -19.78 -10.90 12.95
N ALA A 13 -20.58 -10.02 13.51
CA ALA A 13 -20.19 -8.64 13.77
C ALA A 13 -19.03 -8.55 14.78
N ASP A 14 -19.03 -9.40 15.81
CA ASP A 14 -17.92 -9.49 16.77
C ASP A 14 -16.64 -10.02 16.11
N ALA A 15 -16.74 -11.02 15.23
CA ALA A 15 -15.60 -11.56 14.51
C ALA A 15 -14.97 -10.49 13.59
N VAL A 16 -15.78 -9.74 12.86
CA VAL A 16 -15.29 -8.63 11.99
C VAL A 16 -14.59 -7.56 12.84
N ARG A 17 -15.21 -7.12 13.95
CA ARG A 17 -14.58 -6.14 14.86
C ARG A 17 -13.25 -6.63 15.44
N ASN A 18 -13.15 -7.91 15.78
CA ASN A 18 -11.90 -8.48 16.27
C ASN A 18 -10.82 -8.52 15.21
N VAL A 19 -11.14 -8.88 13.96
CA VAL A 19 -10.20 -8.83 12.84
C VAL A 19 -9.67 -7.40 12.64
N GLU A 20 -10.54 -6.39 12.62
CA GLU A 20 -10.12 -4.99 12.49
C GLU A 20 -9.20 -4.56 13.64
N ARG A 21 -9.55 -4.90 14.89
CA ARG A 21 -8.72 -4.60 16.06
C ARG A 21 -7.34 -5.28 15.98
N ILE A 22 -7.29 -6.53 15.51
CA ILE A 22 -6.03 -7.26 15.34
C ILE A 22 -5.17 -6.59 14.26
N LEU A 23 -5.74 -6.21 13.13
CA LEU A 23 -5.00 -5.57 12.04
C LEU A 23 -4.48 -4.18 12.46
N ASP A 24 -5.29 -3.37 13.13
CA ASP A 24 -4.86 -2.06 13.63
C ASP A 24 -3.74 -2.19 14.68
N ALA A 25 -3.87 -3.13 15.59
CA ALA A 25 -2.84 -3.43 16.59
C ALA A 25 -1.54 -3.95 15.94
N ALA A 26 -1.65 -4.80 14.91
CA ALA A 26 -0.50 -5.30 14.18
C ALA A 26 0.24 -4.18 13.45
N ILE A 27 -0.49 -3.28 12.77
CA ILE A 27 0.09 -2.10 12.10
C ILE A 27 0.82 -1.22 13.14
N ALA A 28 0.20 -0.93 14.28
CA ALA A 28 0.80 -0.12 15.35
C ALA A 28 2.06 -0.78 15.94
N CYS A 29 2.02 -2.09 16.22
CA CYS A 29 3.16 -2.83 16.74
C CYS A 29 4.33 -2.88 15.74
N LEU A 30 4.07 -3.17 14.46
CA LEU A 30 5.09 -3.28 13.41
C LEU A 30 5.70 -1.92 13.08
N ALA A 31 4.92 -0.84 13.16
CA ALA A 31 5.43 0.52 13.00
C ALA A 31 6.44 0.91 14.08
N GLN A 32 6.29 0.38 15.31
CA GLN A 32 7.19 0.66 16.42
C GLN A 32 8.35 -0.34 16.55
N ARG A 33 8.10 -1.60 16.18
CA ARG A 33 9.04 -2.72 16.37
C ARG A 33 8.91 -3.73 15.24
N HIS A 34 9.90 -3.80 14.37
CA HIS A 34 9.92 -4.71 13.20
C HIS A 34 9.72 -6.19 13.57
N ASN A 35 10.16 -6.60 14.77
CA ASN A 35 10.08 -7.98 15.25
C ASN A 35 8.90 -8.24 16.19
N ALA A 36 7.84 -7.41 16.18
CA ALA A 36 6.65 -7.61 17.00
C ALA A 36 6.07 -9.01 16.82
N THR A 37 5.85 -9.73 17.92
CA THR A 37 5.36 -11.11 17.91
C THR A 37 3.83 -11.18 17.90
N MET A 38 3.26 -12.35 17.55
CA MET A 38 1.82 -12.62 17.67
C MET A 38 1.30 -12.34 19.10
N ALA A 39 2.14 -12.53 20.11
CA ALA A 39 1.79 -12.24 21.50
C ALA A 39 1.71 -10.75 21.80
N ASP A 40 2.64 -9.97 21.25
CA ASP A 40 2.63 -8.50 21.38
C ASP A 40 1.38 -7.93 20.72
N ILE A 41 1.06 -8.41 19.52
CA ILE A 41 -0.11 -7.98 18.74
C ILE A 41 -1.42 -8.35 19.48
N ALA A 42 -1.52 -9.57 20.04
CA ALA A 42 -2.70 -9.97 20.82
C ALA A 42 -2.90 -9.06 22.04
N LYS A 43 -1.80 -8.72 22.75
CA LYS A 43 -1.82 -7.81 23.88
C LYS A 43 -2.27 -6.42 23.49
N GLU A 44 -1.71 -5.88 22.40
CA GLU A 44 -2.07 -4.55 21.87
C GLU A 44 -3.53 -4.50 21.42
N ALA A 45 -4.02 -5.56 20.77
CA ALA A 45 -5.42 -5.69 20.37
C ALA A 45 -6.37 -5.87 21.57
N GLY A 46 -5.86 -6.07 22.81
CA GLY A 46 -6.67 -6.39 23.97
C GLY A 46 -7.41 -7.73 23.85
N LEU A 47 -6.78 -8.72 23.19
CA LEU A 47 -7.34 -10.05 22.94
C LEU A 47 -6.45 -11.14 23.53
N GLY A 48 -7.06 -12.29 23.87
CA GLY A 48 -6.30 -13.49 24.21
C GLY A 48 -5.60 -14.08 22.98
N ARG A 49 -4.43 -14.73 23.18
CA ARG A 49 -3.71 -15.44 22.11
C ARG A 49 -4.59 -16.44 21.35
N VAL A 50 -5.40 -17.21 22.06
CA VAL A 50 -6.33 -18.18 21.46
C VAL A 50 -7.31 -17.51 20.50
N THR A 51 -7.83 -16.34 20.89
CA THR A 51 -8.73 -15.56 20.03
C THR A 51 -8.01 -15.07 18.77
N LEU A 52 -6.77 -14.55 18.91
CA LEU A 52 -5.98 -14.11 17.76
C LEU A 52 -5.69 -15.29 16.81
N TYR A 53 -5.22 -16.44 17.33
CA TYR A 53 -4.97 -17.63 16.52
C TYR A 53 -6.25 -18.24 15.93
N GLY A 54 -7.41 -17.95 16.50
CA GLY A 54 -8.71 -18.32 15.92
C GLY A 54 -9.08 -17.47 14.69
N HIS A 55 -8.47 -16.31 14.51
CA HIS A 55 -8.66 -15.43 13.34
C HIS A 55 -7.52 -15.56 12.33
N PHE A 56 -6.28 -15.69 12.78
CA PHE A 56 -5.08 -15.82 11.95
C PHE A 56 -4.26 -17.01 12.45
N ALA A 57 -4.28 -18.11 11.70
CA ALA A 57 -3.66 -19.37 12.10
C ALA A 57 -2.12 -19.27 12.18
N SER A 58 -1.52 -18.30 11.51
CA SER A 58 -0.07 -18.11 11.47
C SER A 58 0.32 -16.63 11.35
N ARG A 59 1.59 -16.32 11.65
CA ARG A 59 2.16 -15.00 11.43
C ARG A 59 2.13 -14.59 9.95
N PRO A 60 2.56 -15.43 8.97
CA PRO A 60 2.46 -15.07 7.57
C PRO A 60 1.05 -14.70 7.11
N GLU A 61 0.02 -15.40 7.60
CA GLU A 61 -1.39 -15.07 7.29
C GLU A 61 -1.79 -13.70 7.85
N LEU A 62 -1.37 -13.38 9.07
CA LEU A 62 -1.61 -12.06 9.65
C LEU A 62 -0.87 -10.98 8.87
N ILE A 63 0.39 -11.19 8.49
CA ILE A 63 1.18 -10.22 7.74
C ILE A 63 0.57 -9.98 6.35
N ASP A 64 0.12 -11.02 5.65
CA ASP A 64 -0.59 -10.84 4.37
C ASP A 64 -1.81 -9.92 4.52
N ALA A 65 -2.62 -10.15 5.56
CA ALA A 65 -3.78 -9.31 5.84
C ALA A 65 -3.41 -7.88 6.27
N VAL A 66 -2.31 -7.70 7.01
CA VAL A 66 -1.79 -6.37 7.38
C VAL A 66 -1.38 -5.58 6.16
N VAL A 67 -0.58 -6.18 5.26
CA VAL A 67 -0.13 -5.50 4.03
C VAL A 67 -1.32 -5.21 3.11
N ALA A 68 -2.25 -6.15 2.96
CA ALA A 68 -3.49 -5.92 2.20
C ALA A 68 -4.29 -4.73 2.77
N ARG A 69 -4.42 -4.62 4.10
CA ARG A 69 -5.11 -3.49 4.76
C ARG A 69 -4.39 -2.16 4.55
N VAL A 70 -3.06 -2.13 4.60
CA VAL A 70 -2.28 -0.91 4.34
C VAL A 70 -2.49 -0.44 2.91
N ILE A 71 -2.43 -1.35 1.94
CA ILE A 71 -2.64 -1.04 0.52
C ILE A 71 -4.10 -0.60 0.26
N GLU A 72 -5.08 -1.28 0.85
CA GLU A 72 -6.50 -0.91 0.73
C GLU A 72 -6.76 0.52 1.24
N ARG A 73 -6.22 0.88 2.41
CA ARG A 73 -6.33 2.25 2.96
C ARG A 73 -5.65 3.27 2.05
N GLY A 74 -4.49 2.91 1.50
CA GLY A 74 -3.80 3.73 0.51
C GLY A 74 -4.65 3.94 -0.75
N GLU A 75 -5.28 2.88 -1.27
CA GLU A 75 -6.15 2.98 -2.44
C GLU A 75 -7.37 3.88 -2.19
N GLN A 76 -7.97 3.81 -1.01
CA GLN A 76 -9.07 4.72 -0.62
C GLN A 76 -8.62 6.19 -0.66
N THR A 77 -7.43 6.49 -0.14
CA THR A 77 -6.85 7.84 -0.19
C THR A 77 -6.55 8.27 -1.63
N LEU A 78 -5.98 7.37 -2.45
CA LEU A 78 -5.69 7.66 -3.86
C LEU A 78 -6.97 7.82 -4.69
N ALA A 79 -8.08 7.21 -4.30
CA ALA A 79 -9.36 7.38 -4.96
C ALA A 79 -9.90 8.81 -4.86
N GLU A 80 -9.51 9.55 -3.83
CA GLU A 80 -9.92 10.95 -3.61
C GLU A 80 -9.05 11.96 -4.39
N VAL A 81 -7.92 11.51 -4.95
CA VAL A 81 -7.04 12.37 -5.74
C VAL A 81 -7.72 12.78 -7.04
N ASN A 82 -7.82 14.09 -7.28
CA ASN A 82 -8.36 14.58 -8.53
C ASN A 82 -7.44 14.21 -9.70
N THR A 83 -7.97 13.42 -10.64
CA THR A 83 -7.26 12.97 -11.85
C THR A 83 -7.76 13.65 -13.13
N GLU A 84 -8.60 14.66 -13.02
CA GLU A 84 -9.07 15.45 -14.15
C GLU A 84 -8.01 16.45 -14.66
N GLY A 85 -8.24 16.99 -15.86
CA GLY A 85 -7.36 17.94 -16.52
C GLY A 85 -6.18 17.26 -17.22
N ASP A 86 -5.07 17.96 -17.34
CA ASP A 86 -3.85 17.50 -17.98
C ASP A 86 -3.34 16.19 -17.36
N ALA A 87 -3.00 15.19 -18.21
CA ALA A 87 -2.61 13.86 -17.73
C ALA A 87 -1.29 13.90 -16.92
N ARG A 88 -0.38 14.79 -17.25
CA ARG A 88 0.90 14.95 -16.55
C ARG A 88 0.69 15.53 -15.14
N GLU A 89 -0.14 16.58 -15.02
CA GLU A 89 -0.47 17.17 -13.73
C GLU A 89 -1.24 16.19 -12.83
N ALA A 90 -2.20 15.45 -13.42
CA ALA A 90 -2.95 14.42 -12.71
C ALA A 90 -2.02 13.32 -12.20
N LEU A 91 -1.08 12.85 -13.01
CA LEU A 91 -0.09 11.86 -12.61
C LEU A 91 0.86 12.40 -11.51
N ALA A 92 1.26 13.66 -11.58
CA ALA A 92 2.07 14.30 -10.55
C ALA A 92 1.36 14.28 -9.19
N ARG A 93 0.05 14.62 -9.15
CA ARG A 93 -0.76 14.55 -7.92
C ARG A 93 -0.85 13.13 -7.35
N VAL A 94 -1.02 12.14 -8.21
CA VAL A 94 -1.07 10.73 -7.79
C VAL A 94 0.28 10.26 -7.27
N ILE A 95 1.39 10.64 -7.91
CA ILE A 95 2.76 10.32 -7.45
C ILE A 95 3.02 10.92 -6.08
N GLU A 96 2.67 12.19 -5.86
CA GLU A 96 2.85 12.86 -4.57
C GLU A 96 2.05 12.19 -3.46
N SER A 97 0.77 11.89 -3.70
CA SER A 97 -0.07 11.16 -2.75
C SER A 97 0.44 9.74 -2.49
N SER A 98 0.88 9.03 -3.53
CA SER A 98 1.49 7.70 -3.38
C SER A 98 2.76 7.74 -2.56
N TRP A 99 3.60 8.77 -2.77
CA TRP A 99 4.80 8.97 -1.98
C TRP A 99 4.48 9.17 -0.48
N GLN A 100 3.50 10.01 -0.15
CA GLN A 100 3.08 10.24 1.23
C GLN A 100 2.64 8.94 1.90
N LEU A 101 1.86 8.10 1.20
CA LEU A 101 1.41 6.80 1.69
C LEU A 101 2.58 5.82 1.93
N VAL A 102 3.51 5.72 0.99
CA VAL A 102 4.71 4.88 1.12
C VAL A 102 5.55 5.35 2.30
N ASN A 103 5.78 6.65 2.44
CA ASN A 103 6.57 7.20 3.53
C ASN A 103 5.91 6.98 4.91
N GLN A 104 4.59 7.14 5.02
CA GLN A 104 3.84 6.89 6.25
C GLN A 104 3.83 5.41 6.64
N SER A 105 3.77 4.52 5.66
CA SER A 105 3.71 3.06 5.86
C SER A 105 5.09 2.40 5.91
N ARG A 106 6.18 3.16 5.75
CA ARG A 106 7.53 2.63 5.59
C ARG A 106 7.93 1.60 6.64
N SER A 107 7.73 1.91 7.92
CA SER A 107 8.11 1.00 9.00
C SER A 107 7.37 -0.36 8.92
N VAL A 108 6.10 -0.36 8.50
CA VAL A 108 5.33 -1.59 8.30
C VAL A 108 5.83 -2.33 7.07
N ILE A 109 6.10 -1.62 5.97
CA ILE A 109 6.65 -2.18 4.73
C ILE A 109 7.99 -2.86 5.02
N ASP A 110 8.91 -2.16 5.70
CA ASP A 110 10.23 -2.69 6.07
C ASP A 110 10.11 -3.91 6.99
N ALA A 111 9.19 -3.88 7.98
CA ALA A 111 8.96 -4.97 8.91
C ALA A 111 8.37 -6.24 8.26
N THR A 112 7.79 -6.11 7.07
CA THR A 112 7.08 -7.20 6.37
C THR A 112 7.74 -7.62 5.05
N ALA A 113 8.81 -6.93 4.64
CA ALA A 113 9.43 -7.08 3.32
C ALA A 113 9.89 -8.51 2.99
N GLU A 114 10.32 -9.29 3.99
CA GLU A 114 10.80 -10.65 3.82
C GLU A 114 9.69 -11.71 3.99
N GLU A 115 8.48 -11.31 4.42
CA GLU A 115 7.42 -12.26 4.77
C GLU A 115 6.45 -12.54 3.60
N LEU A 116 6.46 -11.70 2.56
CA LEU A 116 5.60 -11.87 1.38
C LEU A 116 6.41 -12.11 0.12
N SER A 117 5.90 -12.99 -0.75
CA SER A 117 6.52 -13.19 -2.07
C SER A 117 6.36 -11.95 -2.95
N PRO A 118 7.33 -11.69 -3.87
CA PRO A 118 7.21 -10.59 -4.84
C PRO A 118 5.92 -10.66 -5.68
N GLU A 119 5.45 -11.87 -5.96
CA GLU A 119 4.21 -12.09 -6.69
C GLU A 119 2.99 -11.65 -5.89
N ARG A 120 2.95 -11.97 -4.58
CA ARG A 120 1.86 -11.53 -3.70
C ARG A 120 1.82 -10.02 -3.55
N ILE A 121 2.97 -9.38 -3.38
CA ILE A 121 3.08 -7.91 -3.34
C ILE A 121 2.52 -7.31 -4.64
N ARG A 122 2.87 -7.87 -5.80
CA ARG A 122 2.36 -7.39 -7.09
C ARG A 122 0.85 -7.52 -7.19
N GLN A 123 0.27 -8.67 -6.80
CA GLN A 123 -1.19 -8.89 -6.79
C GLN A 123 -1.92 -7.87 -5.91
N LEU A 124 -1.37 -7.56 -4.73
CA LEU A 124 -1.96 -6.56 -3.83
C LEU A 124 -1.93 -5.14 -4.43
N HIS A 125 -0.98 -4.85 -5.34
CA HIS A 125 -0.86 -3.56 -6.02
C HIS A 125 -1.62 -3.48 -7.35
N ASP A 126 -2.36 -4.50 -7.78
CA ASP A 126 -3.04 -4.51 -9.08
C ASP A 126 -4.02 -3.33 -9.25
N SER A 127 -4.80 -2.99 -8.22
CA SER A 127 -5.75 -1.86 -8.26
C SER A 127 -5.05 -0.49 -8.33
N PRO A 128 -4.12 -0.14 -7.44
CA PRO A 128 -3.34 1.09 -7.56
C PRO A 128 -2.59 1.19 -8.90
N ALA A 129 -2.00 0.09 -9.37
CA ALA A 129 -1.30 0.04 -10.64
C ALA A 129 -2.23 0.31 -11.83
N ALA A 130 -3.45 -0.22 -11.83
CA ALA A 130 -4.43 0.02 -12.89
C ALA A 130 -4.82 1.50 -12.99
N ARG A 131 -4.96 2.20 -11.85
CA ARG A 131 -5.23 3.65 -11.81
C ARG A 131 -4.10 4.45 -12.46
N VAL A 132 -2.87 4.21 -12.05
CA VAL A 132 -1.68 4.88 -12.61
C VAL A 132 -1.53 4.53 -14.10
N GLY A 133 -1.73 3.27 -14.47
CA GLY A 133 -1.69 2.81 -15.86
C GLY A 133 -2.67 3.56 -16.76
N SER A 134 -3.90 3.79 -16.28
CA SER A 134 -4.90 4.55 -17.01
C SER A 134 -4.49 6.01 -17.26
N LEU A 135 -3.80 6.63 -16.31
CA LEU A 135 -3.23 7.99 -16.48
C LEU A 135 -2.09 8.02 -17.48
N ILE A 136 -1.19 7.02 -17.43
CA ILE A 136 -0.10 6.89 -18.42
C ILE A 136 -0.67 6.71 -19.82
N GLU A 137 -1.66 5.81 -19.99
CA GLU A 137 -2.30 5.57 -21.29
C GLU A 137 -3.06 6.80 -21.80
N ARG A 138 -3.64 7.61 -20.91
CA ARG A 138 -4.25 8.89 -21.28
C ARG A 138 -3.18 9.87 -21.78
N GLY A 139 -2.08 10.06 -21.04
CA GLY A 139 -1.00 10.95 -21.47
C GLY A 139 -0.34 10.51 -22.78
N ARG A 140 -0.29 9.22 -23.08
CA ARG A 140 0.15 8.69 -24.39
C ARG A 140 -0.79 9.12 -25.52
N ARG A 141 -2.10 8.99 -25.32
CA ARG A 141 -3.09 9.45 -26.34
C ARG A 141 -3.04 10.96 -26.56
N GLU A 142 -2.70 11.73 -25.53
CA GLU A 142 -2.53 13.16 -25.58
C GLU A 142 -1.14 13.61 -26.13
N GLY A 143 -0.26 12.65 -26.42
CA GLY A 143 1.10 12.94 -26.93
C GLY A 143 2.08 13.46 -25.90
N LEU A 144 1.73 13.39 -24.61
CA LEU A 144 2.57 13.86 -23.51
C LEU A 144 3.62 12.82 -23.10
N PHE A 145 3.26 11.53 -23.20
CA PHE A 145 4.10 10.42 -22.76
C PHE A 145 4.54 9.54 -23.95
N ARG A 146 5.74 9.00 -23.80
CA ARG A 146 6.35 8.10 -24.78
C ARG A 146 5.60 6.78 -24.91
N THR A 147 5.61 6.22 -26.12
CA THR A 147 4.89 4.98 -26.45
C THR A 147 5.81 3.79 -26.78
N ASP A 148 7.12 4.00 -26.80
CA ASP A 148 8.14 3.02 -27.19
C ASP A 148 8.48 2.00 -26.07
N MET A 149 7.91 2.16 -24.86
CA MET A 149 8.05 1.22 -23.76
C MET A 149 6.69 0.69 -23.34
N PRO A 150 6.57 -0.60 -22.90
CA PRO A 150 5.33 -1.12 -22.33
C PRO A 150 4.90 -0.35 -21.08
N THR A 151 3.61 -0.08 -20.91
CA THR A 151 3.06 0.59 -19.71
C THR A 151 3.35 -0.22 -18.45
N SER A 152 3.32 -1.55 -18.53
CA SER A 152 3.68 -2.43 -17.40
C SER A 152 5.11 -2.21 -16.91
N TRP A 153 6.06 -1.92 -17.81
CA TRP A 153 7.43 -1.59 -17.46
C TRP A 153 7.50 -0.22 -16.77
N GLN A 154 6.82 0.78 -17.31
CA GLN A 154 6.77 2.12 -16.73
C GLN A 154 6.18 2.10 -15.32
N LEU A 155 5.12 1.31 -15.09
CA LEU A 155 4.53 1.07 -13.77
C LEU A 155 5.52 0.40 -12.80
N ALA A 156 6.22 -0.63 -13.26
CA ALA A 156 7.21 -1.32 -12.44
C ALA A 156 8.34 -0.38 -12.00
N VAL A 157 8.84 0.47 -12.91
CA VAL A 157 9.88 1.46 -12.58
C VAL A 157 9.34 2.51 -11.61
N LEU A 158 8.13 3.04 -11.83
CA LEU A 158 7.52 4.00 -10.91
C LEU A 158 7.41 3.43 -9.49
N HIS A 159 6.93 2.19 -9.36
CA HIS A 159 6.88 1.49 -8.08
C HIS A 159 8.26 1.43 -7.41
N GLN A 160 9.30 1.01 -8.15
CA GLN A 160 10.66 0.94 -7.63
C GLN A 160 11.24 2.31 -7.25
N VAL A 161 10.91 3.36 -7.99
CA VAL A 161 11.35 4.73 -7.65
C VAL A 161 10.76 5.19 -6.32
N LEU A 162 9.46 4.95 -6.08
CA LEU A 162 8.80 5.28 -4.82
C LEU A 162 9.44 4.55 -3.62
N HIS A 163 9.59 3.24 -3.73
CA HIS A 163 10.18 2.42 -2.66
C HIS A 163 11.69 2.66 -2.49
N GLY A 164 12.40 2.89 -3.60
CA GLY A 164 13.81 3.26 -3.58
C GLY A 164 14.05 4.59 -2.86
N ALA A 165 13.21 5.59 -3.09
CA ALA A 165 13.32 6.88 -2.38
C ALA A 165 13.11 6.70 -0.86
N ALA A 166 12.17 5.83 -0.43
CA ALA A 166 11.98 5.52 0.97
C ALA A 166 13.22 4.84 1.59
N ALA A 167 13.85 3.91 0.86
CA ALA A 167 15.09 3.28 1.30
C ALA A 167 16.25 4.27 1.40
N GLU A 168 16.42 5.16 0.42
CA GLU A 168 17.47 6.19 0.42
C GLU A 168 17.35 7.17 1.59
N ILE A 169 16.11 7.50 2.00
CA ILE A 169 15.86 8.31 3.21
C ILE A 169 16.25 7.52 4.47
N ALA A 170 15.95 6.22 4.53
CA ALA A 170 16.36 5.39 5.66
C ALA A 170 17.88 5.33 5.84
N PHE A 171 18.62 5.36 4.73
CA PHE A 171 20.09 5.41 4.73
C PHE A 171 20.68 6.81 4.89
N GLY A 172 19.86 7.84 5.01
CA GLY A 172 20.32 9.23 5.12
C GLY A 172 20.95 9.78 3.85
N ARG A 173 20.64 9.21 2.66
CA ARG A 173 21.18 9.63 1.36
C ARG A 173 20.20 10.50 0.56
N LEU A 174 18.95 10.60 1.01
CA LEU A 174 17.94 11.50 0.47
C LEU A 174 17.19 12.16 1.63
N GLU A 175 17.04 13.48 1.57
CA GLU A 175 16.21 14.19 2.53
C GLU A 175 14.72 14.00 2.22
N SER A 176 13.91 13.76 3.25
CA SER A 176 12.46 13.49 3.07
C SER A 176 11.73 14.64 2.39
N VAL A 177 12.16 15.89 2.62
CA VAL A 177 11.59 17.09 1.99
C VAL A 177 11.87 17.16 0.49
N ASP A 178 12.95 16.57 0.01
CA ASP A 178 13.33 16.54 -1.40
C ASP A 178 12.68 15.40 -2.19
N ALA A 179 12.23 14.35 -1.51
CA ALA A 179 11.74 13.13 -2.12
C ALA A 179 10.61 13.37 -3.15
N PRO A 180 9.54 14.15 -2.89
CA PRO A 180 8.48 14.39 -3.88
C PRO A 180 9.03 14.94 -5.19
N ARG A 181 9.92 15.92 -5.12
CA ARG A 181 10.56 16.56 -6.28
C ARG A 181 11.44 15.58 -7.05
N VAL A 182 12.29 14.84 -6.35
CA VAL A 182 13.23 13.88 -6.97
C VAL A 182 12.45 12.75 -7.65
N ILE A 183 11.45 12.18 -6.98
CA ILE A 183 10.59 11.12 -7.52
C ILE A 183 9.89 11.62 -8.78
N THR A 184 9.20 12.76 -8.70
CA THR A 184 8.42 13.32 -9.81
C THR A 184 9.32 13.60 -11.01
N THR A 185 10.49 14.23 -10.80
CA THR A 185 11.47 14.50 -11.87
C THR A 185 11.96 13.21 -12.53
N THR A 186 12.30 12.20 -11.72
CA THR A 186 12.80 10.91 -12.24
C THR A 186 11.72 10.21 -13.07
N VAL A 187 10.49 10.16 -12.57
CA VAL A 187 9.37 9.49 -13.26
C VAL A 187 9.07 10.20 -14.58
N PHE A 188 9.00 11.52 -14.61
CA PHE A 188 8.74 12.24 -15.86
C PHE A 188 9.89 12.17 -16.86
N THR A 189 11.15 12.13 -16.40
CA THR A 189 12.27 11.84 -17.30
C THR A 189 12.13 10.49 -18.00
N LEU A 190 11.54 9.51 -17.33
CA LEU A 190 11.23 8.20 -17.92
C LEU A 190 10.02 8.26 -18.87
N LEU A 191 8.98 9.01 -18.53
CA LEU A 191 7.68 8.97 -19.21
C LEU A 191 7.56 9.96 -20.38
N ASP A 192 8.25 11.10 -20.34
CA ASP A 192 8.07 12.18 -21.30
C ASP A 192 8.33 11.73 -22.74
N ALA A 193 7.49 12.19 -23.66
CA ALA A 193 7.72 12.09 -25.10
C ALA A 193 9.01 12.86 -25.48
N ARG A 194 9.83 12.24 -26.32
CA ARG A 194 11.07 12.87 -26.85
C ARG A 194 10.74 13.63 -28.11
#